data_8c0aa15b718bc9ab20bd7bd3e605e161
#
_entry.id   8c0aa15b718bc9ab20bd7bd3e605e161
#
_cell.length_a   1.000
_cell.length_b   1.000
_cell.length_c   1.000
_cell.angle_alpha   90.00
_cell.angle_beta   90.00
_cell.angle_gamma   90.00
#
_symmetry.space_group_name_H-M   'P 1'
#
loop_
_entity.id
_entity.type
_entity.pdbx_description
1 polymer ?
#
loop_
_entity_poly.entity_id
_entity_poly.type
_entity_poly.pdbx_seq_one_letter_code
_entity_poly.pdbx_strand_id
1 'polypeptide(L)'
;MFSPAEHSSLPGRLMPAQAGETYPGAGHVVDYLADYRKRYDLPVQHGARVDAVRRDGDGLLIEADSGTWRARAVISATGTWSRPLLPAVPGHRTLTGRLLHTVNYRCPADFADQRVVVVGGGNSGAQIAADLALDGQVDVTWVTQRPPRFLPDDIDGRALFDVATARRRALDAGLTDTGGVASLGDIVAVPPVREARDAGLLTAKPMFAQLTATGVRWADGSQSDADVIVWCTGFRPALAHLAPLNLRGPRGRIPTDGTRALGEPRLHLLGYGDWTGPASATLIGVGRTARDAVREVASLLT
;
A
#
# COMPACT_ATOMS: atom_id res chain seq x y z
N MET A 1 -4.10 -2.75 -11.28
CA MET A 1 -4.21 -1.37 -10.67
C MET A 1 -5.67 -0.93 -10.70
N PHE A 2 -6.01 0.25 -10.17
CA PHE A 2 -7.37 0.83 -10.24
C PHE A 2 -7.33 2.26 -10.82
N SER A 3 -6.26 2.60 -11.55
CA SER A 3 -6.11 3.83 -12.31
C SER A 3 -5.70 3.49 -13.74
N PRO A 4 -6.21 4.20 -14.76
CA PRO A 4 -5.76 4.07 -16.14
C PRO A 4 -4.25 4.27 -16.28
N ALA A 5 -3.65 3.77 -17.36
CA ALA A 5 -2.21 3.84 -17.61
C ALA A 5 -1.68 5.28 -17.59
N GLU A 6 -2.39 6.21 -18.19
CA GLU A 6 -2.02 7.64 -18.22
C GLU A 6 -1.92 8.26 -16.81
N HIS A 7 -2.79 7.82 -15.87
CA HIS A 7 -2.80 8.23 -14.46
C HIS A 7 -1.92 7.34 -13.58
N SER A 8 -1.11 6.47 -14.19
CA SER A 8 -0.15 5.59 -13.53
C SER A 8 1.27 5.83 -14.07
N SER A 9 1.52 7.01 -14.61
CA SER A 9 2.76 7.35 -15.31
C SER A 9 3.74 8.11 -14.43
N LEU A 10 5.03 7.87 -14.64
CA LEU A 10 6.12 8.67 -14.09
C LEU A 10 6.41 9.90 -14.97
N PRO A 11 7.02 10.96 -14.44
CA PRO A 11 7.39 12.14 -15.20
C PRO A 11 8.26 11.83 -16.42
N GLY A 12 7.96 12.48 -17.56
CA GLY A 12 8.76 12.40 -18.78
C GLY A 12 8.48 11.19 -19.68
N ARG A 13 7.70 10.19 -19.22
CA ARG A 13 7.25 9.06 -20.05
C ARG A 13 5.89 8.57 -19.61
N LEU A 14 4.92 8.64 -20.49
CA LEU A 14 3.61 8.05 -20.24
C LEU A 14 3.70 6.53 -20.28
N MET A 15 2.97 5.86 -19.39
CA MET A 15 2.77 4.42 -19.44
C MET A 15 1.86 4.10 -20.66
N PRO A 16 2.28 3.20 -21.57
CA PRO A 16 1.43 2.77 -22.67
C PRO A 16 0.13 2.12 -22.16
N ALA A 17 -0.95 2.30 -22.86
CA ALA A 17 -2.17 1.53 -22.59
C ALA A 17 -1.91 0.05 -22.82
N GLN A 18 -2.47 -0.80 -21.95
CA GLN A 18 -2.43 -2.26 -22.11
C GLN A 18 -3.62 -2.69 -22.95
N ALA A 19 -3.36 -3.41 -24.04
CA ALA A 19 -4.43 -3.86 -24.95
C ALA A 19 -5.43 -4.78 -24.20
N GLY A 20 -6.71 -4.48 -24.36
CA GLY A 20 -7.79 -5.25 -23.74
C GLY A 20 -8.04 -4.97 -22.25
N GLU A 21 -7.25 -4.08 -21.61
CA GLU A 21 -7.36 -3.79 -20.18
C GLU A 21 -7.68 -2.32 -19.92
N THR A 22 -8.68 -2.06 -19.08
CA THR A 22 -8.99 -0.70 -18.60
C THR A 22 -7.92 -0.21 -17.63
N TYR A 23 -7.41 -1.10 -16.78
CA TYR A 23 -6.38 -0.81 -15.79
C TYR A 23 -5.16 -1.71 -16.01
N PRO A 24 -3.93 -1.16 -15.98
CA PRO A 24 -2.73 -1.95 -16.23
C PRO A 24 -2.55 -3.06 -15.19
N GLY A 25 -2.23 -4.25 -15.67
CA GLY A 25 -1.86 -5.40 -14.84
C GLY A 25 -0.46 -5.24 -14.23
N ALA A 26 -0.13 -6.09 -13.27
CA ALA A 26 1.14 -6.01 -12.53
C ALA A 26 2.36 -6.17 -13.47
N GLY A 27 2.33 -7.15 -14.39
CA GLY A 27 3.41 -7.36 -15.37
C GLY A 27 3.67 -6.13 -16.23
N HIS A 28 2.61 -5.52 -16.77
CA HIS A 28 2.71 -4.31 -17.58
C HIS A 28 3.37 -3.13 -16.83
N VAL A 29 3.05 -2.98 -15.53
CA VAL A 29 3.68 -1.96 -14.68
C VAL A 29 5.16 -2.25 -14.44
N VAL A 30 5.52 -3.52 -14.22
CA VAL A 30 6.92 -3.94 -14.05
C VAL A 30 7.73 -3.64 -15.30
N ASP A 31 7.20 -3.99 -16.48
CA ASP A 31 7.85 -3.73 -17.76
C ASP A 31 8.04 -2.23 -18.01
N TYR A 32 7.01 -1.42 -17.72
CA TYR A 32 7.09 0.03 -17.80
C TYR A 32 8.19 0.62 -16.89
N LEU A 33 8.31 0.13 -15.65
CA LEU A 33 9.36 0.59 -14.71
C LEU A 33 10.76 0.16 -15.16
N ALA A 34 10.90 -1.05 -15.73
CA ALA A 34 12.16 -1.51 -16.30
C ALA A 34 12.59 -0.67 -17.49
N ASP A 35 11.64 -0.36 -18.40
CA ASP A 35 11.85 0.54 -19.52
C ASP A 35 12.21 1.96 -19.07
N TYR A 36 11.52 2.47 -18.06
CA TYR A 36 11.78 3.80 -17.49
C TYR A 36 13.22 3.87 -16.98
N ARG A 37 13.66 2.89 -16.18
CA ARG A 37 15.03 2.79 -15.69
C ARG A 37 16.05 2.80 -16.82
N LYS A 38 15.83 1.99 -17.86
CA LYS A 38 16.73 1.88 -19.02
C LYS A 38 16.77 3.19 -19.80
N ARG A 39 15.62 3.82 -20.04
CA ARG A 39 15.50 5.06 -20.81
C ARG A 39 16.30 6.21 -20.20
N TYR A 40 16.28 6.33 -18.88
CA TYR A 40 16.94 7.41 -18.15
C TYR A 40 18.28 7.01 -17.57
N ASP A 41 18.79 5.83 -17.91
CA ASP A 41 20.07 5.28 -17.40
C ASP A 41 20.19 5.44 -15.88
N LEU A 42 19.14 5.06 -15.16
CA LEU A 42 19.10 5.24 -13.70
C LEU A 42 20.05 4.24 -13.02
N PRO A 43 21.01 4.71 -12.17
CA PRO A 43 22.00 3.88 -11.52
C PRO A 43 21.39 3.06 -10.36
N VAL A 44 20.46 2.18 -10.67
CA VAL A 44 19.79 1.34 -9.67
C VAL A 44 20.62 0.10 -9.38
N GLN A 45 21.09 -0.02 -8.16
CA GLN A 45 21.76 -1.23 -7.66
C GLN A 45 20.71 -2.17 -7.05
N HIS A 46 20.44 -3.28 -7.73
CA HIS A 46 19.58 -4.34 -7.23
C HIS A 46 20.31 -5.26 -6.27
N GLY A 47 19.55 -5.96 -5.40
CA GLY A 47 20.12 -6.93 -4.46
C GLY A 47 20.91 -6.30 -3.32
N ALA A 48 20.82 -4.98 -3.11
CA ALA A 48 21.46 -4.28 -2.01
C ALA A 48 20.40 -3.93 -0.94
N ARG A 49 20.30 -4.74 0.09
CA ARG A 49 19.37 -4.49 1.21
C ARG A 49 20.07 -3.61 2.24
N VAL A 50 19.50 -2.41 2.46
CA VAL A 50 19.99 -1.49 3.49
C VAL A 50 19.48 -1.95 4.87
N ASP A 51 20.41 -2.24 5.77
CA ASP A 51 20.14 -2.69 7.13
C ASP A 51 20.17 -1.54 8.14
N ALA A 52 21.04 -0.52 7.94
CA ALA A 52 21.14 0.63 8.82
C ALA A 52 21.55 1.92 8.10
N VAL A 53 21.05 3.04 8.63
CA VAL A 53 21.55 4.38 8.33
C VAL A 53 21.97 5.03 9.65
N ARG A 54 23.20 5.55 9.72
CA ARG A 54 23.78 6.16 10.92
C ARG A 54 24.31 7.55 10.61
N ARG A 55 24.40 8.39 11.64
CA ARG A 55 25.15 9.65 11.55
C ARG A 55 26.65 9.33 11.47
N ASP A 56 27.35 10.01 10.57
CA ASP A 56 28.79 9.88 10.39
C ASP A 56 29.38 11.27 10.08
N GLY A 57 29.77 11.99 11.12
CA GLY A 57 30.24 13.37 11.01
C GLY A 57 29.20 14.28 10.34
N ASP A 58 29.62 14.91 9.27
CA ASP A 58 28.80 15.78 8.42
C ASP A 58 27.90 15.02 7.42
N GLY A 59 28.00 13.68 7.37
CA GLY A 59 27.25 12.81 6.47
C GLY A 59 26.40 11.77 7.18
N LEU A 60 25.92 10.83 6.38
CA LEU A 60 25.20 9.64 6.79
C LEU A 60 25.93 8.40 6.23
N LEU A 61 26.15 7.40 7.07
CA LEU A 61 26.67 6.08 6.68
C LEU A 61 25.49 5.14 6.41
N ILE A 62 25.47 4.56 5.24
CA ILE A 62 24.47 3.57 4.81
C ILE A 62 25.14 2.19 4.83
N GLU A 63 24.65 1.30 5.69
CA GLU A 63 25.11 -0.07 5.81
C GLU A 63 24.13 -1.00 5.10
N ALA A 64 24.62 -1.80 4.15
CA ALA A 64 23.82 -2.79 3.45
C ALA A 64 24.59 -4.13 3.38
N ASP A 65 23.86 -5.21 3.06
CA ASP A 65 24.44 -6.55 2.90
C ASP A 65 25.51 -6.63 1.80
N SER A 66 25.48 -5.71 0.82
CA SER A 66 26.42 -5.62 -0.31
C SER A 66 27.53 -4.59 -0.13
N GLY A 67 27.60 -3.88 1.00
CA GLY A 67 28.64 -2.88 1.29
C GLY A 67 28.15 -1.68 2.08
N THR A 68 28.99 -0.66 2.16
CA THR A 68 28.69 0.59 2.86
C THR A 68 28.91 1.79 1.95
N TRP A 69 28.08 2.81 2.14
CA TRP A 69 28.20 4.10 1.43
C TRP A 69 28.16 5.25 2.42
N ARG A 70 28.92 6.28 2.15
CA ARG A 70 28.82 7.56 2.82
C ARG A 70 28.09 8.54 1.91
N ALA A 71 27.04 9.19 2.42
CA ALA A 71 26.25 10.17 1.67
C ALA A 71 26.06 11.44 2.46
N ARG A 72 25.98 12.59 1.75
CA ARG A 72 25.64 13.87 2.37
C ARG A 72 24.15 13.98 2.69
N ALA A 73 23.29 13.27 1.94
CA ALA A 73 21.85 13.17 2.21
C ALA A 73 21.31 11.80 1.79
N VAL A 74 20.17 11.39 2.38
CA VAL A 74 19.49 10.15 2.09
C VAL A 74 18.00 10.42 1.84
N ILE A 75 17.46 9.86 0.77
CA ILE A 75 16.01 9.82 0.51
C ILE A 75 15.55 8.38 0.70
N SER A 76 14.81 8.10 1.77
CA SER A 76 14.24 6.79 2.05
C SER A 76 12.88 6.66 1.37
N ALA A 77 12.77 5.77 0.38
CA ALA A 77 11.55 5.47 -0.38
C ALA A 77 11.18 3.98 -0.31
N THR A 78 11.45 3.33 0.82
CA THR A 78 11.34 1.89 1.02
C THR A 78 9.91 1.36 1.12
N GLY A 79 8.92 2.26 1.12
CA GLY A 79 7.49 1.91 1.10
C GLY A 79 7.04 1.07 2.30
N THR A 80 6.09 0.19 2.03
CA THR A 80 5.38 -0.56 3.08
C THR A 80 5.29 -2.07 2.78
N TRP A 81 5.50 -2.50 1.54
CA TRP A 81 5.24 -3.86 1.06
C TRP A 81 5.93 -4.98 1.87
N SER A 82 7.16 -4.76 2.31
CA SER A 82 7.93 -5.70 3.11
C SER A 82 7.50 -5.79 4.58
N ARG A 83 6.48 -5.02 4.99
CA ARG A 83 5.98 -4.96 6.38
C ARG A 83 4.47 -5.16 6.42
N PRO A 84 3.95 -6.33 6.01
CA PRO A 84 2.53 -6.66 6.14
C PRO A 84 2.10 -6.57 7.60
N LEU A 85 0.90 -6.06 7.84
CA LEU A 85 0.31 -5.95 9.16
C LEU A 85 -0.57 -7.18 9.43
N LEU A 86 -0.10 -8.08 10.26
CA LEU A 86 -0.90 -9.17 10.81
C LEU A 86 -1.50 -8.72 12.15
N PRO A 87 -2.83 -8.68 12.30
CA PRO A 87 -3.46 -8.30 13.56
C PRO A 87 -3.25 -9.38 14.63
N ALA A 88 -3.11 -8.94 15.87
CA ALA A 88 -3.14 -9.85 17.00
C ALA A 88 -4.59 -10.28 17.27
N VAL A 89 -4.92 -11.52 16.93
CA VAL A 89 -6.23 -12.11 17.15
C VAL A 89 -6.09 -13.32 18.09
N PRO A 90 -6.97 -13.47 19.09
CA PRO A 90 -6.98 -14.66 19.95
C PRO A 90 -7.02 -15.95 19.10
N GLY A 91 -6.24 -16.96 19.51
CA GLY A 91 -6.24 -18.25 18.82
C GLY A 91 -5.39 -18.34 17.55
N HIS A 92 -4.63 -17.31 17.16
CA HIS A 92 -3.84 -17.34 15.93
C HIS A 92 -2.82 -18.48 15.83
N ARG A 93 -2.40 -19.04 16.97
CA ARG A 93 -1.49 -20.21 17.04
C ARG A 93 -2.22 -21.55 17.05
N THR A 94 -3.53 -21.56 17.17
CA THR A 94 -4.33 -22.80 17.25
C THR A 94 -4.84 -23.23 15.88
N LEU A 95 -4.99 -22.31 14.94
CA LEU A 95 -5.46 -22.64 13.59
C LEU A 95 -4.48 -23.59 12.90
N THR A 96 -5.00 -24.72 12.42
CA THR A 96 -4.22 -25.70 11.64
C THR A 96 -4.20 -25.35 10.14
N GLY A 97 -5.12 -24.48 9.70
CA GLY A 97 -5.17 -23.95 8.35
C GLY A 97 -4.07 -22.93 8.05
N ARG A 98 -4.08 -22.37 6.83
CA ARG A 98 -3.09 -21.40 6.37
C ARG A 98 -3.48 -19.98 6.82
N LEU A 99 -2.49 -19.24 7.32
CA LEU A 99 -2.59 -17.80 7.56
C LEU A 99 -1.76 -17.06 6.51
N LEU A 100 -2.41 -16.34 5.62
CA LEU A 100 -1.78 -15.60 4.53
C LEU A 100 -2.04 -14.10 4.72
N HIS A 101 -1.22 -13.29 4.09
CA HIS A 101 -1.49 -11.86 3.91
C HIS A 101 -1.72 -11.59 2.42
N THR A 102 -2.35 -10.47 2.06
CA THR A 102 -2.59 -10.07 0.67
C THR A 102 -1.35 -10.16 -0.23
N VAL A 103 -0.13 -10.03 0.33
CA VAL A 103 1.14 -10.19 -0.41
C VAL A 103 1.37 -11.63 -0.92
N ASN A 104 0.69 -12.60 -0.34
CA ASN A 104 0.81 -14.01 -0.69
C ASN A 104 -0.27 -14.48 -1.68
N TYR A 105 -1.30 -13.66 -1.93
CA TYR A 105 -2.34 -13.95 -2.88
C TYR A 105 -1.81 -13.85 -4.32
N ARG A 106 -2.17 -14.83 -5.17
CA ARG A 106 -1.79 -14.86 -6.58
C ARG A 106 -3.00 -14.96 -7.50
N CYS A 107 -3.76 -16.03 -7.38
CA CYS A 107 -4.95 -16.27 -8.19
C CYS A 107 -5.92 -17.18 -7.45
N PRO A 108 -7.21 -17.24 -7.86
CA PRO A 108 -8.22 -18.10 -7.25
C PRO A 108 -7.87 -19.60 -7.28
N ALA A 109 -7.23 -20.06 -8.35
CA ALA A 109 -6.88 -21.49 -8.52
C ALA A 109 -6.00 -22.06 -7.38
N ASP A 110 -5.24 -21.21 -6.66
CA ASP A 110 -4.46 -21.62 -5.49
C ASP A 110 -5.33 -22.02 -4.28
N PHE A 111 -6.65 -21.81 -4.37
CA PHE A 111 -7.64 -21.97 -3.31
C PHE A 111 -8.84 -22.84 -3.70
N ALA A 112 -8.78 -23.52 -4.84
CA ALA A 112 -9.87 -24.38 -5.31
C ALA A 112 -10.30 -25.38 -4.23
N ASP A 113 -11.61 -25.59 -4.09
CA ASP A 113 -12.25 -26.47 -3.10
C ASP A 113 -11.94 -26.12 -1.61
N GLN A 114 -11.47 -24.90 -1.32
CA GLN A 114 -11.15 -24.45 0.03
C GLN A 114 -12.15 -23.42 0.55
N ARG A 115 -12.32 -23.40 1.88
CA ARG A 115 -13.06 -22.37 2.62
C ARG A 115 -12.10 -21.26 3.00
N VAL A 116 -12.28 -20.11 2.38
CA VAL A 116 -11.39 -18.96 2.51
C VAL A 116 -12.09 -17.82 3.24
N VAL A 117 -11.50 -17.36 4.33
CA VAL A 117 -11.94 -16.15 5.01
C VAL A 117 -11.02 -14.98 4.62
N VAL A 118 -11.57 -13.99 3.91
CA VAL A 118 -10.87 -12.77 3.51
C VAL A 118 -11.17 -11.68 4.53
N VAL A 119 -10.15 -11.15 5.20
CA VAL A 119 -10.29 -10.17 6.28
C VAL A 119 -9.79 -8.79 5.88
N GLY A 120 -10.68 -7.83 5.73
CA GLY A 120 -10.35 -6.44 5.45
C GLY A 120 -11.40 -5.71 4.63
N GLY A 121 -11.71 -4.47 5.01
CA GLY A 121 -12.76 -3.63 4.41
C GLY A 121 -12.23 -2.57 3.45
N GLY A 122 -11.02 -2.72 2.90
CA GLY A 122 -10.45 -1.83 1.88
C GLY A 122 -10.34 -2.49 0.51
N ASN A 123 -9.71 -1.80 -0.46
CA ASN A 123 -9.57 -2.25 -1.85
C ASN A 123 -9.05 -3.69 -1.97
N SER A 124 -7.96 -4.05 -1.26
CA SER A 124 -7.39 -5.39 -1.38
C SER A 124 -8.35 -6.48 -0.89
N GLY A 125 -9.08 -6.22 0.20
CA GLY A 125 -10.06 -7.19 0.72
C GLY A 125 -11.22 -7.40 -0.25
N ALA A 126 -11.78 -6.32 -0.78
CA ALA A 126 -12.87 -6.38 -1.73
C ALA A 126 -12.46 -7.05 -3.06
N GLN A 127 -11.25 -6.71 -3.58
CA GLN A 127 -10.76 -7.28 -4.83
C GLN A 127 -10.48 -8.78 -4.71
N ILE A 128 -9.82 -9.23 -3.64
CA ILE A 128 -9.54 -10.65 -3.42
C ILE A 128 -10.84 -11.43 -3.16
N ALA A 129 -11.75 -10.86 -2.36
CA ALA A 129 -13.04 -11.50 -2.12
C ALA A 129 -13.87 -11.62 -3.42
N ALA A 130 -13.86 -10.59 -4.27
CA ALA A 130 -14.51 -10.62 -5.58
C ALA A 130 -13.89 -11.64 -6.52
N ASP A 131 -12.56 -11.66 -6.63
CA ASP A 131 -11.81 -12.56 -7.48
C ASP A 131 -12.11 -14.03 -7.14
N LEU A 132 -12.05 -14.38 -5.85
CA LEU A 132 -12.38 -15.71 -5.35
C LEU A 132 -13.87 -16.08 -5.55
N ALA A 133 -14.78 -15.15 -5.30
CA ALA A 133 -16.21 -15.40 -5.40
C ALA A 133 -16.70 -15.57 -6.85
N LEU A 134 -16.11 -14.82 -7.79
CA LEU A 134 -16.42 -14.90 -9.21
C LEU A 134 -15.86 -16.17 -9.86
N ASP A 135 -14.78 -16.73 -9.35
CA ASP A 135 -14.23 -18.01 -9.80
C ASP A 135 -15.21 -19.19 -9.55
N GLY A 136 -15.99 -19.10 -8.48
CA GLY A 136 -17.06 -20.05 -8.15
C GLY A 136 -16.59 -21.42 -7.61
N GLN A 137 -15.28 -21.65 -7.48
CA GLN A 137 -14.72 -22.90 -6.94
C GLN A 137 -14.21 -22.75 -5.49
N VAL A 138 -14.38 -21.58 -4.92
CA VAL A 138 -13.91 -21.24 -3.57
C VAL A 138 -15.08 -20.85 -2.69
N ASP A 139 -15.21 -21.44 -1.50
CA ASP A 139 -16.18 -20.99 -0.49
C ASP A 139 -15.62 -19.77 0.23
N VAL A 140 -16.09 -18.58 -0.11
CA VAL A 140 -15.57 -17.31 0.36
C VAL A 140 -16.44 -16.70 1.46
N THR A 141 -15.83 -16.39 2.60
CA THR A 141 -16.42 -15.52 3.61
C THR A 141 -15.62 -14.23 3.69
N TRP A 142 -16.24 -13.11 3.30
CA TRP A 142 -15.63 -11.78 3.48
C TRP A 142 -15.94 -11.20 4.85
N VAL A 143 -14.92 -10.69 5.56
CA VAL A 143 -15.03 -10.23 6.94
C VAL A 143 -14.45 -8.82 7.09
N THR A 144 -15.19 -7.93 7.74
CA THR A 144 -14.78 -6.53 7.92
C THR A 144 -15.05 -6.04 9.35
N GLN A 145 -14.26 -5.08 9.83
CA GLN A 145 -14.50 -4.46 11.13
C GLN A 145 -15.67 -3.46 11.12
N ARG A 146 -15.95 -2.88 9.96
CA ARG A 146 -17.04 -1.92 9.72
C ARG A 146 -17.72 -2.29 8.41
N PRO A 147 -18.98 -1.98 8.22
CA PRO A 147 -19.64 -2.17 6.93
C PRO A 147 -18.81 -1.59 5.78
N PRO A 148 -18.65 -2.31 4.66
CA PRO A 148 -17.90 -1.83 3.51
C PRO A 148 -18.51 -0.54 2.97
N ARG A 149 -17.67 0.44 2.62
CA ARG A 149 -18.07 1.68 1.99
C ARG A 149 -17.47 1.75 0.59
N PHE A 150 -18.29 1.44 -0.40
CA PHE A 150 -17.90 1.59 -1.79
C PHE A 150 -17.95 3.06 -2.18
N LEU A 151 -16.98 3.49 -2.98
CA LEU A 151 -17.08 4.77 -3.66
C LEU A 151 -18.17 4.67 -4.74
N PRO A 152 -18.76 5.82 -5.15
CA PRO A 152 -19.60 5.86 -6.34
C PRO A 152 -18.92 5.22 -7.55
N ASP A 153 -19.70 4.58 -8.42
CA ASP A 153 -19.18 3.74 -9.49
C ASP A 153 -18.46 4.51 -10.61
N ASP A 154 -18.65 5.81 -10.66
CA ASP A 154 -17.94 6.75 -11.53
C ASP A 154 -16.61 7.26 -10.94
N ILE A 155 -16.31 6.89 -9.70
CA ILE A 155 -15.07 7.26 -9.01
C ILE A 155 -14.03 6.15 -9.19
N ASP A 156 -13.04 6.42 -10.01
CA ASP A 156 -11.85 5.57 -10.18
C ASP A 156 -10.58 6.23 -9.58
N GLY A 157 -9.43 5.64 -9.85
CA GLY A 157 -8.14 6.18 -9.39
C GLY A 157 -7.81 7.56 -9.95
N ARG A 158 -8.38 7.96 -11.11
CA ARG A 158 -8.26 9.31 -11.65
C ARG A 158 -8.98 10.31 -10.78
N ALA A 159 -10.26 10.07 -10.51
CA ALA A 159 -11.06 10.95 -9.65
C ALA A 159 -10.46 11.06 -8.24
N LEU A 160 -9.93 9.95 -7.68
CA LEU A 160 -9.21 9.97 -6.41
C LEU A 160 -7.96 10.86 -6.44
N PHE A 161 -7.22 10.84 -7.55
CA PHE A 161 -6.06 11.71 -7.72
C PHE A 161 -6.46 13.18 -7.81
N ASP A 162 -7.54 13.49 -8.51
CA ASP A 162 -8.07 14.85 -8.65
C ASP A 162 -8.52 15.40 -7.28
N VAL A 163 -9.21 14.58 -6.48
CA VAL A 163 -9.61 14.93 -5.09
C VAL A 163 -8.40 15.16 -4.21
N ALA A 164 -7.39 14.28 -4.26
CA ALA A 164 -6.16 14.45 -3.49
C ALA A 164 -5.37 15.71 -3.91
N THR A 165 -5.39 16.03 -5.20
CA THR A 165 -4.73 17.23 -5.74
C THR A 165 -5.47 18.50 -5.35
N ALA A 166 -6.81 18.51 -5.39
CA ALA A 166 -7.63 19.62 -4.94
C ALA A 166 -7.44 19.87 -3.44
N ARG A 167 -7.45 18.80 -2.62
CA ARG A 167 -7.16 18.87 -1.18
C ARG A 167 -5.79 19.52 -0.92
N ARG A 168 -4.75 19.10 -1.64
CA ARG A 168 -3.43 19.69 -1.48
C ARG A 168 -3.41 21.18 -1.78
N ARG A 169 -4.03 21.60 -2.88
CA ARG A 169 -4.13 23.03 -3.24
C ARG A 169 -4.86 23.84 -2.17
N ALA A 170 -5.92 23.27 -1.59
CA ALA A 170 -6.67 23.91 -0.50
C ALA A 170 -5.81 24.07 0.75
N LEU A 171 -5.06 23.04 1.14
CA LEU A 171 -4.12 23.11 2.28
C LEU A 171 -3.01 24.11 2.05
N ASP A 172 -2.42 24.15 0.84
CA ASP A 172 -1.38 25.12 0.47
C ASP A 172 -1.91 26.56 0.48
N ALA A 173 -3.22 26.75 0.24
CA ALA A 173 -3.92 28.03 0.35
C ALA A 173 -4.41 28.36 1.78
N GLY A 174 -4.07 27.53 2.78
CA GLY A 174 -4.46 27.73 4.19
C GLY A 174 -5.94 27.43 4.49
N LEU A 175 -6.66 26.72 3.59
CA LEU A 175 -8.04 26.35 3.80
C LEU A 175 -8.19 25.13 4.73
N THR A 176 -9.35 24.98 5.34
CA THR A 176 -9.65 23.86 6.24
C THR A 176 -9.58 22.51 5.51
N ASP A 177 -8.94 21.51 6.14
CA ASP A 177 -8.89 20.14 5.62
C ASP A 177 -10.29 19.49 5.67
N THR A 178 -10.84 19.17 4.49
CA THR A 178 -12.14 18.50 4.33
C THR A 178 -12.06 16.98 4.37
N GLY A 179 -10.90 16.38 4.71
CA GLY A 179 -10.71 14.93 4.83
C GLY A 179 -10.38 14.19 3.52
N GLY A 180 -10.45 14.86 2.37
CA GLY A 180 -10.03 14.32 1.08
C GLY A 180 -10.71 13.00 0.69
N VAL A 181 -9.94 12.10 0.05
CA VAL A 181 -10.41 10.81 -0.48
C VAL A 181 -11.07 9.92 0.58
N ALA A 182 -10.57 9.93 1.82
CA ALA A 182 -11.09 9.08 2.89
C ALA A 182 -12.54 9.43 3.29
N SER A 183 -13.03 10.62 2.93
CA SER A 183 -14.43 11.00 3.16
C SER A 183 -15.41 10.34 2.19
N LEU A 184 -14.96 9.94 1.01
CA LEU A 184 -15.81 9.40 -0.06
C LEU A 184 -16.12 7.91 0.11
N GLY A 185 -15.20 7.14 0.67
CA GLY A 185 -15.31 5.69 0.83
C GLY A 185 -13.94 5.03 0.97
N ASP A 186 -13.95 3.70 1.07
CA ASP A 186 -12.74 2.92 1.28
C ASP A 186 -12.42 1.99 0.09
N ILE A 187 -13.39 1.73 -0.80
CA ILE A 187 -13.31 0.72 -1.85
C ILE A 187 -13.66 1.34 -3.21
N VAL A 188 -12.72 1.30 -4.13
CA VAL A 188 -12.96 1.60 -5.56
C VAL A 188 -13.63 0.38 -6.19
N ALA A 189 -14.83 0.55 -6.74
CA ALA A 189 -15.56 -0.52 -7.40
C ALA A 189 -15.01 -0.77 -8.83
N VAL A 190 -13.79 -1.36 -8.92
CA VAL A 190 -13.25 -1.85 -10.20
C VAL A 190 -14.17 -2.92 -10.80
N PRO A 191 -14.13 -3.19 -12.13
CA PRO A 191 -15.10 -4.06 -12.78
C PRO A 191 -15.39 -5.40 -12.06
N PRO A 192 -14.42 -6.22 -11.64
CA PRO A 192 -14.71 -7.45 -10.90
C PRO A 192 -15.38 -7.22 -9.54
N VAL A 193 -15.00 -6.16 -8.82
CA VAL A 193 -15.63 -5.82 -7.53
C VAL A 193 -17.09 -5.40 -7.73
N ARG A 194 -17.37 -4.62 -8.78
CA ARG A 194 -18.72 -4.21 -9.16
C ARG A 194 -19.57 -5.41 -9.53
N GLU A 195 -19.08 -6.28 -10.40
CA GLU A 195 -19.74 -7.50 -10.82
C GLU A 195 -20.11 -8.40 -9.63
N ALA A 196 -19.15 -8.70 -8.75
CA ALA A 196 -19.39 -9.53 -7.57
C ALA A 196 -20.34 -8.85 -6.57
N ARG A 197 -20.26 -7.53 -6.39
CA ARG A 197 -21.18 -6.76 -5.54
C ARG A 197 -22.61 -6.82 -6.08
N ASP A 198 -22.80 -6.53 -7.36
CA ASP A 198 -24.11 -6.46 -8.00
C ASP A 198 -24.75 -7.85 -8.13
N ALA A 199 -23.96 -8.90 -8.22
CA ALA A 199 -24.41 -10.29 -8.12
C ALA A 199 -24.71 -10.74 -6.67
N GLY A 200 -24.52 -9.88 -5.66
CA GLY A 200 -24.77 -10.22 -4.25
C GLY A 200 -23.70 -11.12 -3.61
N LEU A 201 -22.58 -11.35 -4.27
CA LEU A 201 -21.49 -12.23 -3.80
C LEU A 201 -20.59 -11.56 -2.74
N LEU A 202 -20.58 -10.23 -2.66
CA LEU A 202 -19.77 -9.46 -1.71
C LEU A 202 -20.58 -9.02 -0.49
N THR A 203 -21.11 -9.96 0.28
CA THR A 203 -21.75 -9.69 1.55
C THR A 203 -20.75 -9.85 2.69
N ALA A 204 -20.40 -8.73 3.34
CA ALA A 204 -19.42 -8.76 4.43
C ALA A 204 -20.06 -9.19 5.75
N LYS A 205 -19.41 -10.10 6.46
CA LYS A 205 -19.72 -10.44 7.86
C LYS A 205 -18.91 -9.55 8.83
N PRO A 206 -19.39 -9.31 10.04
CA PRO A 206 -18.62 -8.66 11.09
C PRO A 206 -17.35 -9.44 11.43
N MET A 207 -16.35 -8.77 12.03
CA MET A 207 -15.12 -9.42 12.48
C MET A 207 -15.41 -10.52 13.48
N PHE A 208 -14.80 -11.69 13.28
CA PHE A 208 -14.88 -12.81 14.23
C PHE A 208 -14.13 -12.50 15.55
N ALA A 209 -14.52 -13.16 16.64
CA ALA A 209 -13.93 -12.94 17.96
C ALA A 209 -12.56 -13.61 18.13
N GLN A 210 -12.37 -14.81 17.54
CA GLN A 210 -11.12 -15.56 17.63
C GLN A 210 -10.98 -16.60 16.53
N LEU A 211 -9.74 -17.08 16.34
CA LEU A 211 -9.43 -18.26 15.54
C LEU A 211 -9.56 -19.52 16.40
N THR A 212 -10.05 -20.60 15.79
CA THR A 212 -10.10 -21.95 16.38
C THR A 212 -9.13 -22.88 15.65
N ALA A 213 -9.06 -24.14 16.03
CA ALA A 213 -8.22 -25.12 15.33
C ALA A 213 -8.66 -25.32 13.86
N THR A 214 -9.96 -25.22 13.56
CA THR A 214 -10.53 -25.51 12.23
C THR A 214 -11.11 -24.29 11.54
N GLY A 215 -11.02 -23.08 12.11
CA GLY A 215 -11.58 -21.89 11.48
C GLY A 215 -11.77 -20.70 12.40
N VAL A 216 -12.96 -20.13 12.43
CA VAL A 216 -13.28 -18.90 13.16
C VAL A 216 -14.47 -19.09 14.11
N ARG A 217 -14.44 -18.37 15.25
CA ARG A 217 -15.58 -18.25 16.17
C ARG A 217 -16.10 -16.82 16.12
N TRP A 218 -17.40 -16.69 15.90
CA TRP A 218 -18.10 -15.42 15.83
C TRP A 218 -18.43 -14.87 17.24
N ALA A 219 -18.85 -13.61 17.29
CA ALA A 219 -19.19 -12.96 18.58
C ALA A 219 -20.41 -13.59 19.27
N ASP A 220 -21.32 -14.21 18.53
CA ASP A 220 -22.48 -14.93 19.04
C ASP A 220 -22.15 -16.35 19.54
N GLY A 221 -20.87 -16.76 19.47
CA GLY A 221 -20.39 -18.08 19.89
C GLY A 221 -20.43 -19.14 18.79
N SER A 222 -21.13 -18.92 17.68
CA SER A 222 -21.13 -19.83 16.54
C SER A 222 -19.74 -19.99 15.91
N GLN A 223 -19.52 -21.05 15.16
CA GLN A 223 -18.25 -21.33 14.49
C GLN A 223 -18.47 -21.59 13.00
N SER A 224 -17.45 -21.25 12.22
CA SER A 224 -17.36 -21.62 10.81
C SER A 224 -15.96 -22.17 10.56
N ASP A 225 -15.91 -23.27 9.82
CA ASP A 225 -14.62 -23.81 9.39
C ASP A 225 -13.98 -22.91 8.34
N ALA A 226 -12.66 -22.90 8.32
CA ALA A 226 -11.86 -22.17 7.35
C ALA A 226 -10.51 -22.87 7.14
N ASP A 227 -10.18 -23.14 5.90
CA ASP A 227 -8.90 -23.75 5.53
C ASP A 227 -7.82 -22.68 5.36
N VAL A 228 -8.23 -21.46 5.01
CA VAL A 228 -7.33 -20.32 4.78
C VAL A 228 -7.93 -19.02 5.33
N ILE A 229 -7.11 -18.25 6.02
CA ILE A 229 -7.40 -16.86 6.37
C ILE A 229 -6.47 -15.95 5.57
N VAL A 230 -7.02 -15.03 4.76
CA VAL A 230 -6.26 -14.03 4.00
C VAL A 230 -6.42 -12.67 4.67
N TRP A 231 -5.34 -12.19 5.29
CA TRP A 231 -5.31 -10.88 5.93
C TRP A 231 -5.09 -9.77 4.90
N CYS A 232 -6.11 -8.97 4.65
CA CYS A 232 -6.06 -7.76 3.84
C CYS A 232 -6.05 -6.51 4.74
N THR A 233 -5.20 -6.53 5.75
CA THR A 233 -5.17 -5.60 6.87
C THR A 233 -4.12 -4.49 6.73
N GLY A 234 -3.59 -4.34 5.50
CA GLY A 234 -2.64 -3.28 5.16
C GLY A 234 -1.22 -3.55 5.63
N PHE A 235 -0.45 -2.47 5.75
CA PHE A 235 0.99 -2.53 5.90
C PHE A 235 1.49 -1.48 6.89
N ARG A 236 2.71 -1.67 7.39
CA ARG A 236 3.45 -0.66 8.15
C ARG A 236 4.62 -0.12 7.31
N PRO A 237 5.04 1.15 7.51
CA PRO A 237 6.24 1.67 6.86
C PRO A 237 7.49 0.84 7.16
N ALA A 238 8.28 0.57 6.12
CA ALA A 238 9.52 -0.22 6.21
C ALA A 238 10.69 0.66 6.64
N LEU A 239 10.73 1.09 7.90
CA LEU A 239 11.69 2.07 8.45
C LEU A 239 12.70 1.44 9.42
N ALA A 240 12.90 0.13 9.40
CA ALA A 240 13.81 -0.53 10.35
C ALA A 240 15.25 -0.05 10.19
N HIS A 241 15.70 0.16 8.95
CA HIS A 241 17.02 0.67 8.62
C HIS A 241 17.33 2.07 9.18
N LEU A 242 16.30 2.86 9.51
CA LEU A 242 16.45 4.19 10.11
C LEU A 242 16.45 4.16 11.66
N ALA A 243 16.32 2.98 12.27
CA ALA A 243 16.27 2.86 13.73
C ALA A 243 17.51 3.47 14.44
N PRO A 244 18.75 3.33 13.91
CA PRO A 244 19.94 3.91 14.55
C PRO A 244 19.94 5.44 14.64
N LEU A 245 19.13 6.12 13.83
CA LEU A 245 19.00 7.59 13.89
C LEU A 245 18.14 8.05 15.07
N ASN A 246 17.39 7.16 15.70
CA ASN A 246 16.52 7.43 16.86
C ASN A 246 15.50 8.57 16.62
N LEU A 247 14.83 8.54 15.45
CA LEU A 247 13.93 9.62 15.00
C LEU A 247 12.44 9.33 15.25
N ARG A 248 12.09 8.11 15.71
CA ARG A 248 10.69 7.72 15.83
C ARG A 248 9.98 8.47 16.94
N GLY A 249 8.92 9.16 16.57
CA GLY A 249 7.96 9.78 17.46
C GLY A 249 6.75 8.88 17.77
N PRO A 250 5.66 9.47 18.27
CA PRO A 250 4.44 8.75 18.58
C PRO A 250 3.93 7.90 17.41
N ARG A 251 3.34 6.74 17.71
CA ARG A 251 2.84 5.76 16.72
C ARG A 251 3.92 5.21 15.77
N GLY A 252 5.22 5.35 16.11
CA GLY A 252 6.33 4.82 15.31
C GLY A 252 6.62 5.57 14.01
N ARG A 253 6.00 6.73 13.78
CA ARG A 253 6.29 7.62 12.64
C ARG A 253 7.48 8.53 12.96
N ILE A 254 8.25 8.86 11.94
CA ILE A 254 9.28 9.89 12.02
C ILE A 254 8.62 11.25 11.75
N PRO A 255 8.68 12.24 12.66
CA PRO A 255 8.15 13.57 12.41
C PRO A 255 8.83 14.21 11.21
N THR A 256 8.04 14.76 10.28
CA THR A 256 8.54 15.40 9.05
C THR A 256 7.90 16.78 8.85
N ASP A 257 8.64 17.65 8.16
CA ASP A 257 8.13 18.82 7.49
C ASP A 257 8.18 18.52 5.99
N GLY A 258 7.02 18.39 5.35
CA GLY A 258 6.94 17.80 4.02
C GLY A 258 7.55 16.39 3.97
N THR A 259 8.65 16.23 3.25
CA THR A 259 9.42 14.98 3.18
C THR A 259 10.60 14.93 4.15
N ARG A 260 11.07 16.10 4.65
CA ARG A 260 12.27 16.23 5.46
C ARG A 260 12.02 15.79 6.91
N ALA A 261 12.87 14.92 7.45
CA ALA A 261 12.80 14.52 8.85
C ALA A 261 13.24 15.68 9.78
N LEU A 262 12.41 15.99 10.81
CA LEU A 262 12.69 17.12 11.71
C LEU A 262 13.95 16.91 12.56
N GLY A 263 14.25 15.68 12.94
CA GLY A 263 15.42 15.34 13.76
C GLY A 263 16.69 15.02 12.97
N GLU A 264 16.65 15.02 11.64
CA GLU A 264 17.78 14.78 10.74
C GLU A 264 17.54 15.43 9.38
N PRO A 265 17.96 16.68 9.18
CA PRO A 265 17.67 17.44 7.95
C PRO A 265 18.22 16.82 6.66
N ARG A 266 19.21 15.94 6.77
CA ARG A 266 19.81 15.20 5.64
C ARG A 266 19.01 13.97 5.23
N LEU A 267 17.91 13.63 5.97
CA LEU A 267 17.03 12.51 5.70
C LEU A 267 15.69 13.01 5.19
N HIS A 268 15.28 12.49 4.02
CA HIS A 268 13.95 12.68 3.47
C HIS A 268 13.22 11.34 3.40
N LEU A 269 11.90 11.36 3.62
CA LEU A 269 11.00 10.23 3.45
C LEU A 269 10.11 10.49 2.24
N LEU A 270 9.98 9.52 1.33
CA LEU A 270 9.23 9.67 0.09
C LEU A 270 8.29 8.48 -0.15
N GLY A 271 7.05 8.75 -0.59
CA GLY A 271 6.13 7.70 -1.02
C GLY A 271 5.32 7.04 0.11
N TYR A 272 5.10 7.71 1.24
CA TYR A 272 4.35 7.16 2.38
C TYR A 272 2.91 7.71 2.49
N GLY A 273 2.30 8.10 1.39
CA GLY A 273 0.95 8.63 1.36
C GLY A 273 0.82 9.98 2.05
N ASP A 274 -0.34 10.25 2.66
CA ASP A 274 -0.66 11.54 3.29
C ASP A 274 0.39 12.01 4.31
N TRP A 275 1.16 11.11 4.87
CA TRP A 275 2.24 11.47 5.77
C TRP A 275 3.34 12.30 5.09
N THR A 276 3.69 11.97 3.85
CA THR A 276 4.73 12.67 3.08
C THR A 276 4.14 13.51 1.93
N GLY A 277 2.84 13.66 1.91
CA GLY A 277 2.06 14.48 0.98
C GLY A 277 0.92 13.72 0.30
N PRO A 278 -0.21 14.39 0.02
CA PRO A 278 -1.34 13.78 -0.66
C PRO A 278 -0.94 13.09 -1.97
N ALA A 279 -1.44 11.88 -2.19
CA ALA A 279 -1.12 11.02 -3.33
C ALA A 279 0.36 10.62 -3.48
N SER A 280 1.25 10.92 -2.51
CA SER A 280 2.70 10.64 -2.64
C SER A 280 3.03 9.14 -2.78
N ALA A 281 2.14 8.25 -2.36
CA ALA A 281 2.29 6.79 -2.52
C ALA A 281 1.82 6.26 -3.89
N THR A 282 1.59 7.12 -4.88
CA THR A 282 1.19 6.75 -6.23
C THR A 282 2.24 7.15 -7.26
N LEU A 283 2.31 6.46 -8.41
CA LEU A 283 3.28 6.75 -9.46
C LEU A 283 3.15 8.19 -9.98
N ILE A 284 1.92 8.64 -10.24
CA ILE A 284 1.68 10.00 -10.73
C ILE A 284 1.89 11.07 -9.64
N GLY A 285 1.56 10.75 -8.38
CA GLY A 285 1.60 11.71 -7.27
C GLY A 285 3.00 11.92 -6.68
N VAL A 286 3.84 10.90 -6.72
CA VAL A 286 5.19 10.95 -6.12
C VAL A 286 6.09 12.01 -6.76
N GLY A 287 5.91 12.30 -8.03
CA GLY A 287 6.77 13.24 -8.79
C GLY A 287 6.80 14.67 -8.22
N ARG A 288 5.75 15.11 -7.53
CA ARG A 288 5.72 16.43 -6.87
C ARG A 288 6.59 16.43 -5.63
N THR A 289 6.32 15.53 -4.70
CA THR A 289 7.07 15.42 -3.44
C THR A 289 8.54 15.05 -3.69
N ALA A 290 8.83 14.30 -4.75
CA ALA A 290 10.19 14.00 -5.16
C ALA A 290 10.95 15.25 -5.62
N ARG A 291 10.31 16.13 -6.43
CA ARG A 291 10.92 17.41 -6.83
C ARG A 291 11.20 18.32 -5.64
N ASP A 292 10.28 18.38 -4.68
CA ASP A 292 10.46 19.21 -3.48
C ASP A 292 11.62 18.65 -2.63
N ALA A 293 11.66 17.34 -2.39
CA ALA A 293 12.77 16.69 -1.69
C ALA A 293 14.13 16.95 -2.37
N VAL A 294 14.20 16.84 -3.71
CA VAL A 294 15.44 17.07 -4.46
C VAL A 294 15.89 18.53 -4.36
N ARG A 295 14.97 19.52 -4.40
CA ARG A 295 15.33 20.94 -4.21
C ARG A 295 15.90 21.20 -2.82
N GLU A 296 15.28 20.66 -1.77
CA GLU A 296 15.77 20.80 -0.40
C GLU A 296 17.12 20.13 -0.22
N VAL A 297 17.32 18.93 -0.75
CA VAL A 297 18.62 18.25 -0.74
C VAL A 297 19.66 19.06 -1.51
N ALA A 298 19.35 19.56 -2.71
CA ALA A 298 20.28 20.38 -3.48
C ALA A 298 20.71 21.64 -2.70
N SER A 299 19.75 22.32 -2.07
CA SER A 299 20.04 23.51 -1.22
C SER A 299 20.90 23.19 0.02
N LEU A 300 20.75 21.97 0.56
CA LEU A 300 21.57 21.52 1.69
C LEU A 300 23.02 21.23 1.26
N LEU A 301 23.24 20.88 0.01
CA LEU A 301 24.52 20.44 -0.52
C LEU A 301 25.38 21.58 -1.11
N THR A 302 24.76 22.77 -1.32
CA THR A 302 25.43 24.01 -1.71
C THR A 302 25.98 24.76 -0.52
#